data_9847a1dfd772e636d33872c751783652
#
_entry.id   9847a1dfd772e636d33872c751783652
#
_cell.length_a   1.000
_cell.length_b   1.000
_cell.length_c   1.000
_cell.angle_alpha   90.00
_cell.angle_beta   90.00
_cell.angle_gamma   90.00
#
_symmetry.space_group_name_H-M   'P 1'
#
loop_
_entity.id
_entity.type
_entity.pdbx_description
1 polymer ?
#
loop_
_entity_poly.entity_id
_entity_poly.type
_entity_poly.pdbx_seq_one_letter_code
_entity_poly.pdbx_strand_id
1 'polypeptide(L)'
;MIKVNYNPETGKVVAFNKDTEPYIEITEQQRKQPLPDKYSYYAVENGQFMIKRRTPTTEEIARDTLVEKNKQIAQLKKQLSDTDYKAIKYSEGLITEEEYAPIKAQRQAWRDEINQLEVI
;
A
#
# COMPACT_ATOMS: atom_id res chain seq x y z
N MET A 1 0.57 27.98 -16.47
CA MET A 1 -0.66 27.30 -15.98
C MET A 1 -0.92 26.05 -16.80
N ILE A 2 -1.47 25.03 -16.15
CA ILE A 2 -1.77 23.76 -16.78
C ILE A 2 -3.29 23.70 -17.00
N LYS A 3 -3.71 23.35 -18.20
CA LYS A 3 -5.13 23.15 -18.50
C LYS A 3 -5.55 21.76 -18.02
N VAL A 4 -6.68 21.70 -17.32
CA VAL A 4 -7.26 20.45 -16.85
C VAL A 4 -8.58 20.25 -17.58
N ASN A 5 -8.61 19.29 -18.48
CA ASN A 5 -9.80 18.93 -19.24
C ASN A 5 -10.61 17.90 -18.47
N TYR A 6 -11.90 18.13 -18.34
CA TYR A 6 -12.75 17.27 -17.52
C TYR A 6 -14.10 17.01 -18.19
N ASN A 7 -14.75 15.94 -17.74
CA ASN A 7 -16.09 15.60 -18.18
C ASN A 7 -17.08 16.48 -17.40
N PRO A 8 -17.87 17.33 -18.07
CA PRO A 8 -18.80 18.26 -17.38
C PRO A 8 -19.91 17.56 -16.62
N GLU A 9 -20.25 16.33 -16.97
CA GLU A 9 -21.30 15.57 -16.31
C GLU A 9 -20.83 14.89 -15.02
N THR A 10 -19.62 14.34 -15.03
CA THR A 10 -19.07 13.58 -13.90
C THR A 10 -18.04 14.36 -13.09
N GLY A 11 -17.44 15.40 -13.67
CA GLY A 11 -16.33 16.14 -13.07
C GLY A 11 -14.99 15.45 -13.17
N LYS A 12 -14.92 14.23 -13.68
CA LYS A 12 -13.66 13.51 -13.80
C LYS A 12 -12.71 14.17 -14.78
N VAL A 13 -11.43 14.25 -14.41
CA VAL A 13 -10.37 14.73 -15.29
C VAL A 13 -10.12 13.66 -16.36
N VAL A 14 -10.10 14.08 -17.62
CA VAL A 14 -9.93 13.18 -18.77
C VAL A 14 -8.61 13.42 -19.50
N ALA A 15 -8.03 14.60 -19.38
CA ALA A 15 -6.77 14.95 -20.06
C ALA A 15 -6.15 16.19 -19.43
N PHE A 16 -4.93 16.51 -19.89
CA PHE A 16 -4.23 17.72 -19.49
C PHE A 16 -3.71 18.43 -20.75
N ASN A 17 -3.72 19.76 -20.71
CA ASN A 17 -3.14 20.61 -21.75
C ASN A 17 -3.74 20.41 -23.16
N LYS A 18 -5.00 20.06 -23.23
CA LYS A 18 -5.75 19.99 -24.49
C LYS A 18 -6.52 21.30 -24.68
N ASP A 19 -6.69 21.71 -25.93
CA ASP A 19 -7.43 22.91 -26.28
C ASP A 19 -8.94 22.69 -26.39
N THR A 20 -9.42 21.55 -25.90
CA THR A 20 -10.84 21.22 -25.90
C THR A 20 -11.51 21.67 -24.61
N GLU A 21 -12.74 22.20 -24.72
CA GLU A 21 -13.54 22.57 -23.55
C GLU A 21 -14.41 21.40 -23.10
N PRO A 22 -14.83 21.34 -21.82
CA PRO A 22 -14.49 22.31 -20.78
C PRO A 22 -13.10 22.03 -20.16
N TYR A 23 -12.46 23.09 -19.69
CA TYR A 23 -11.20 22.99 -18.95
C TYR A 23 -11.11 24.10 -17.90
N ILE A 24 -10.26 23.88 -16.88
CA ILE A 24 -9.82 24.92 -15.95
C ILE A 24 -8.29 24.96 -15.96
N GLU A 25 -7.73 26.02 -15.43
CA GLU A 25 -6.28 26.16 -15.30
C GLU A 25 -5.85 25.99 -13.87
N ILE A 26 -4.77 25.22 -13.65
CA ILE A 26 -4.20 24.96 -12.33
C ILE A 26 -2.69 25.25 -12.34
N THR A 27 -2.10 25.32 -11.15
CA THR A 27 -0.65 25.44 -10.99
C THR A 27 0.03 24.09 -11.13
N GLU A 28 1.35 24.09 -11.38
CA GLU A 28 2.12 22.85 -11.38
C GLU A 28 2.09 22.15 -10.03
N GLN A 29 2.07 22.92 -8.93
CA GLN A 29 1.98 22.38 -7.59
C GLN A 29 0.68 21.59 -7.39
N GLN A 30 -0.44 22.11 -7.87
CA GLN A 30 -1.73 21.40 -7.83
C GLN A 30 -1.67 20.14 -8.70
N ARG A 31 -1.04 20.21 -9.88
CA ARG A 31 -0.92 19.08 -10.80
C ARG A 31 -0.10 17.93 -10.19
N LYS A 32 0.93 18.25 -9.41
CA LYS A 32 1.84 17.27 -8.80
C LYS A 32 1.31 16.65 -7.52
N GLN A 33 0.16 17.10 -7.04
CA GLN A 33 -0.44 16.56 -5.82
C GLN A 33 -0.70 15.06 -5.99
N PRO A 34 -0.12 14.18 -5.13
CA PRO A 34 -0.27 12.74 -5.30
C PRO A 34 -1.67 12.26 -4.92
N LEU A 35 -2.14 11.23 -5.59
CA LEU A 35 -3.37 10.54 -5.21
C LEU A 35 -3.11 9.67 -3.97
N PRO A 36 -3.99 9.70 -2.95
CA PRO A 36 -3.80 8.94 -1.71
C PRO A 36 -3.82 7.41 -1.92
N ASP A 37 -4.64 6.92 -2.85
CA ASP A 37 -4.76 5.50 -3.13
C ASP A 37 -5.27 5.26 -4.56
N LYS A 38 -5.40 3.99 -4.94
CA LYS A 38 -5.84 3.59 -6.29
C LYS A 38 -7.32 3.86 -6.58
N TYR A 39 -8.11 4.18 -5.55
CA TYR A 39 -9.53 4.52 -5.70
C TYR A 39 -9.75 6.02 -5.79
N SER A 40 -8.70 6.80 -5.61
CA SER A 40 -8.74 8.26 -5.73
C SER A 40 -8.51 8.69 -7.17
N TYR A 41 -9.08 9.82 -7.52
CA TYR A 41 -8.94 10.39 -8.86
C TYR A 41 -9.04 11.90 -8.81
N TYR A 42 -8.46 12.54 -9.81
CA TYR A 42 -8.57 13.99 -9.97
C TYR A 42 -9.93 14.34 -10.56
N ALA A 43 -10.51 15.43 -10.07
CA ALA A 43 -11.81 15.91 -10.52
C ALA A 43 -11.87 17.43 -10.51
N VAL A 44 -12.85 17.96 -11.24
CA VAL A 44 -13.17 19.38 -11.24
C VAL A 44 -14.63 19.52 -10.79
N GLU A 45 -14.84 20.28 -9.72
CA GLU A 45 -16.18 20.53 -9.19
C GLU A 45 -16.30 22.01 -8.84
N ASN A 46 -17.36 22.65 -9.34
CA ASN A 46 -17.58 24.08 -9.14
C ASN A 46 -16.39 24.93 -9.60
N GLY A 47 -15.73 24.53 -10.68
CA GLY A 47 -14.54 25.21 -11.22
C GLY A 47 -13.27 25.00 -10.41
N GLN A 48 -13.25 24.09 -9.46
CA GLN A 48 -12.10 23.81 -8.60
C GLN A 48 -11.53 22.43 -8.86
N PHE A 49 -10.21 22.36 -8.94
CA PHE A 49 -9.46 21.11 -9.05
C PHE A 49 -9.37 20.45 -7.68
N MET A 50 -9.75 19.18 -7.60
CA MET A 50 -9.76 18.46 -6.33
C MET A 50 -9.46 16.97 -6.53
N ILE A 51 -9.21 16.29 -5.42
CA ILE A 51 -9.08 14.83 -5.39
C ILE A 51 -10.35 14.27 -4.77
N LYS A 52 -10.98 13.34 -5.48
CA LYS A 52 -12.13 12.59 -4.99
C LYS A 52 -11.77 11.13 -4.85
N ARG A 53 -12.54 10.40 -4.07
CA ARG A 53 -12.34 8.98 -3.86
C ARG A 53 -13.63 8.22 -4.19
N ARG A 54 -13.48 7.20 -5.05
CA ARG A 54 -14.54 6.25 -5.34
C ARG A 54 -14.65 5.24 -4.19
N THR A 55 -15.84 4.89 -3.77
CA THR A 55 -16.03 3.82 -2.79
C THR A 55 -15.68 2.48 -3.43
N PRO A 56 -14.73 1.71 -2.88
CA PRO A 56 -14.41 0.39 -3.42
C PRO A 56 -15.56 -0.58 -3.22
N THR A 57 -15.70 -1.54 -4.14
CA THR A 57 -16.69 -2.60 -4.03
C THR A 57 -16.29 -3.61 -2.94
N THR A 58 -17.22 -4.42 -2.48
CA THR A 58 -16.94 -5.49 -1.51
C THR A 58 -15.89 -6.45 -2.05
N GLU A 59 -15.93 -6.78 -3.34
CA GLU A 59 -14.94 -7.65 -3.99
C GLU A 59 -13.55 -7.01 -4.01
N GLU A 60 -13.48 -5.71 -4.27
CA GLU A 60 -12.22 -4.97 -4.26
C GLU A 60 -11.61 -4.94 -2.86
N ILE A 61 -12.43 -4.68 -1.83
CA ILE A 61 -11.98 -4.69 -0.43
C ILE A 61 -11.43 -6.07 -0.06
N ALA A 62 -12.15 -7.14 -0.40
CA ALA A 62 -11.71 -8.51 -0.12
C ALA A 62 -10.38 -8.84 -0.80
N ARG A 63 -10.21 -8.41 -2.06
CA ARG A 63 -8.96 -8.60 -2.80
C ARG A 63 -7.81 -7.84 -2.18
N ASP A 64 -8.03 -6.59 -1.79
CA ASP A 64 -7.00 -5.75 -1.17
C ASP A 64 -6.59 -6.32 0.19
N THR A 65 -7.54 -6.82 0.97
CA THR A 65 -7.28 -7.45 2.25
C THR A 65 -6.42 -8.70 2.07
N LEU A 66 -6.72 -9.52 1.05
CA LEU A 66 -5.95 -10.72 0.75
C LEU A 66 -4.52 -10.39 0.31
N VAL A 67 -4.34 -9.38 -0.52
CA VAL A 67 -3.02 -8.92 -0.98
C VAL A 67 -2.19 -8.45 0.21
N GLU A 68 -2.75 -7.64 1.08
CA GLU A 68 -2.05 -7.14 2.26
C GLU A 68 -1.67 -8.28 3.22
N LYS A 69 -2.59 -9.21 3.46
CA LYS A 69 -2.36 -10.39 4.28
C LYS A 69 -1.18 -11.22 3.74
N ASN A 70 -1.19 -11.52 2.44
CA ASN A 70 -0.13 -12.30 1.80
C ASN A 70 1.22 -11.58 1.88
N LYS A 71 1.22 -10.26 1.75
CA LYS A 71 2.42 -9.43 1.88
C LYS A 71 2.99 -9.50 3.30
N GLN A 72 2.15 -9.43 4.32
CA GLN A 72 2.57 -9.55 5.72
C GLN A 72 3.15 -10.93 6.00
N ILE A 73 2.51 -11.99 5.52
CA ILE A 73 3.00 -13.37 5.68
C ILE A 73 4.37 -13.52 5.02
N ALA A 74 4.54 -13.02 3.79
CA ALA A 74 5.81 -13.10 3.08
C ALA A 74 6.93 -12.37 3.83
N GLN A 75 6.64 -11.21 4.41
CA GLN A 75 7.60 -10.45 5.20
C GLN A 75 8.02 -11.19 6.47
N LEU A 76 7.06 -11.79 7.18
CA LEU A 76 7.34 -12.58 8.38
C LEU A 76 8.18 -13.82 8.06
N LYS A 77 7.87 -14.51 6.96
CA LYS A 77 8.67 -15.65 6.49
C LYS A 77 10.10 -15.24 6.12
N LYS A 78 10.26 -14.06 5.54
CA LYS A 78 11.58 -13.53 5.24
C LYS A 78 12.37 -13.26 6.52
N GLN A 79 11.75 -12.69 7.54
CA GLN A 79 12.40 -12.46 8.83
C GLN A 79 12.85 -13.77 9.48
N LEU A 80 12.03 -14.83 9.40
CA LEU A 80 12.41 -16.16 9.86
C LEU A 80 13.62 -16.68 9.08
N SER A 81 13.60 -16.58 7.76
CA SER A 81 14.70 -17.00 6.90
C SER A 81 15.99 -16.25 7.22
N ASP A 82 15.91 -14.95 7.43
CA ASP A 82 17.07 -14.10 7.74
C ASP A 82 17.71 -14.48 9.08
N THR A 83 16.97 -15.10 10.00
CA THR A 83 17.48 -15.53 11.31
C THR A 83 17.77 -17.02 11.40
N ASP A 84 17.53 -17.80 10.36
CA ASP A 84 17.76 -19.25 10.35
C ASP A 84 19.21 -19.59 10.67
N TYR A 85 20.17 -18.81 10.18
CA TYR A 85 21.60 -19.06 10.43
C TYR A 85 21.92 -18.98 11.93
N LYS A 86 21.23 -18.12 12.68
CA LYS A 86 21.44 -18.02 14.15
C LYS A 86 20.91 -19.25 14.87
N ALA A 87 19.78 -19.79 14.41
CA ALA A 87 19.25 -21.05 14.94
C ALA A 87 20.21 -22.21 14.66
N ILE A 88 20.81 -22.24 13.49
CA ILE A 88 21.81 -23.23 13.13
C ILE A 88 23.06 -23.08 14.00
N LYS A 89 23.55 -21.87 14.20
CA LYS A 89 24.71 -21.61 15.08
C LYS A 89 24.46 -22.09 16.51
N TYR A 90 23.26 -21.85 17.01
CA TYR A 90 22.89 -22.32 18.34
C TYR A 90 22.89 -23.85 18.38
N SER A 91 22.32 -24.52 17.40
CA SER A 91 22.31 -25.97 17.27
C SER A 91 23.71 -26.57 17.23
N GLU A 92 24.67 -25.86 16.63
CA GLU A 92 26.08 -26.27 16.54
C GLU A 92 26.93 -25.87 17.74
N GLY A 93 26.33 -25.19 18.73
CA GLY A 93 27.03 -24.74 19.92
C GLY A 93 27.90 -23.50 19.72
N LEU A 94 27.70 -22.76 18.65
CA LEU A 94 28.50 -21.55 18.30
C LEU A 94 28.05 -20.31 19.04
N ILE A 95 26.81 -20.28 19.54
CA ILE A 95 26.30 -19.22 20.40
C ILE A 95 25.65 -19.84 21.64
N THR A 96 25.58 -19.05 22.70
CA THR A 96 25.04 -19.55 23.98
C THR A 96 23.51 -19.52 23.97
N GLU A 97 22.91 -20.26 24.91
CA GLU A 97 21.47 -20.22 25.13
C GLU A 97 21.01 -18.82 25.49
N GLU A 98 21.77 -18.08 26.28
CA GLU A 98 21.48 -16.71 26.67
C GLU A 98 21.47 -15.76 25.44
N GLU A 99 22.39 -15.96 24.53
CA GLU A 99 22.45 -15.17 23.29
C GLU A 99 21.29 -15.51 22.35
N TYR A 100 20.87 -16.76 22.31
CA TYR A 100 19.80 -17.21 21.41
C TYR A 100 18.41 -16.98 21.95
N ALA A 101 18.22 -16.95 23.28
CA ALA A 101 16.89 -16.84 23.92
C ALA A 101 16.00 -15.70 23.37
N PRO A 102 16.51 -14.45 23.22
CA PRO A 102 15.69 -13.39 22.64
C PRO A 102 15.34 -13.63 21.16
N ILE A 103 16.25 -14.24 20.43
CA ILE A 103 16.05 -14.57 19.01
C ILE A 103 14.99 -15.67 18.89
N LYS A 104 15.05 -16.69 19.74
CA LYS A 104 14.07 -17.77 19.79
C LYS A 104 12.66 -17.24 20.08
N ALA A 105 12.55 -16.35 21.06
CA ALA A 105 11.28 -15.74 21.41
C ALA A 105 10.70 -14.93 20.25
N GLN A 106 11.55 -14.15 19.56
CA GLN A 106 11.15 -13.37 18.39
C GLN A 106 10.69 -14.26 17.24
N ARG A 107 11.43 -15.33 16.97
CA ARG A 107 11.08 -16.29 15.91
C ARG A 107 9.73 -16.97 16.22
N GLN A 108 9.47 -17.30 17.47
CA GLN A 108 8.20 -17.89 17.87
C GLN A 108 7.05 -16.90 17.69
N ALA A 109 7.25 -15.63 18.04
CA ALA A 109 6.26 -14.59 17.84
C ALA A 109 5.90 -14.43 16.35
N TRP A 110 6.89 -14.49 15.46
CA TRP A 110 6.65 -14.42 14.00
C TRP A 110 5.85 -15.63 13.51
N ARG A 111 6.14 -16.83 14.00
CA ARG A 111 5.38 -18.04 13.64
C ARG A 111 3.93 -17.94 14.10
N ASP A 112 3.71 -17.47 15.32
CA ASP A 112 2.38 -17.30 15.87
C ASP A 112 1.57 -16.28 15.05
N GLU A 113 2.20 -15.20 14.64
CA GLU A 113 1.56 -14.18 13.81
C GLU A 113 1.20 -14.71 12.42
N ILE A 114 2.10 -15.48 11.79
CA ILE A 114 1.82 -16.15 10.52
C ILE A 114 0.62 -17.07 10.66
N ASN A 115 0.58 -17.87 11.72
CA ASN A 115 -0.52 -18.81 11.96
C ASN A 115 -1.85 -18.08 12.11
N GLN A 116 -1.87 -16.95 12.81
CA GLN A 116 -3.08 -16.14 12.94
C GLN A 116 -3.53 -15.57 11.60
N LEU A 117 -2.60 -15.09 10.79
CA LEU A 117 -2.92 -14.55 9.47
C LEU A 117 -3.44 -15.61 8.51
N GLU A 118 -2.92 -16.83 8.59
CA GLU A 118 -3.32 -17.93 7.70
C GLU A 118 -4.71 -18.48 7.99
N VAL A 119 -5.26 -18.30 9.20
CA VAL A 119 -6.60 -18.81 9.57
C VAL A 119 -7.72 -17.79 9.35
N ILE A 120 -7.41 -16.60 8.92
CA ILE A 120 -8.41 -15.54 8.67
C ILE A 120 -8.97 -15.66 7.27
#